data_695971d9ec3af607d111a879b78a0f07
#
_entry.id   695971d9ec3af607d111a879b78a0f07
#
_cell.length_a   1.000
_cell.length_b   1.000
_cell.length_c   1.000
_cell.angle_alpha   90.00
_cell.angle_beta   90.00
_cell.angle_gamma   90.00
#
_symmetry.space_group_name_H-M   'P 1'
#
loop_
_entity.id
_entity.type
_entity.pdbx_description
1 polymer ?
#
loop_
_entity_poly.entity_id
_entity_poly.type
_entity_poly.pdbx_seq_one_letter_code
_entity_poly.pdbx_strand_id
1 'polypeptide(L)'
;MMNKNAVIYISMIAALGGFLFGFDTAVISGTVESIRSLEFGFGLTSGELGFAVASVLIGSAIGAWYAGVAAMKFGRVKVMLIASTLFSISAVGSALAVNLWDFSFWRWVGGLGVGIAAVIAPAYIAEVSPAHLRGRLGSLQQLAIAIGLLVSFISNYFFANIENSPNADLWGGLLAWRWMLLVEVFPAVLYGVMALKLPESPRYLVSKNKLEEAKKILIKYANEPEPELKIKQIQNSLGNLEEIVSIKNVLAKKTLFAPVVWMGISLAFVAQFTGINIILYYASSLWSAVGFSQGLSFAVPIGTTTIGVLMTVVGMLYIDKIGRRKLLLIGSIGMGISLWITGFIFMKANQVEGNLVLSPELSWSALISAHIFYIFFCCTWGPAVWVVLGEIFPNKIRTTGLGIATCANWIGNVIVTWTFPPMLQFLGLAPTYLFYGVCCIGSYFMVKHFIPETGNKALEEMSYSFEKP
;
A
#
# COMPACT_ATOMS: atom_id res chain seq x y z
N MET A 1 25.52 -22.92 -14.20
CA MET A 1 24.73 -21.89 -14.91
C MET A 1 23.66 -21.37 -13.95
N MET A 2 23.59 -20.06 -13.77
CA MET A 2 22.59 -19.40 -12.92
C MET A 2 21.19 -19.69 -13.47
N ASN A 3 20.31 -20.30 -12.67
CA ASN A 3 18.93 -20.46 -13.06
C ASN A 3 18.15 -19.16 -12.77
N LYS A 4 18.43 -18.10 -13.60
CA LYS A 4 17.75 -16.79 -13.48
C LYS A 4 16.24 -16.94 -13.42
N ASN A 5 15.69 -17.89 -14.14
CA ASN A 5 14.24 -18.13 -14.18
C ASN A 5 13.70 -18.64 -12.84
N ALA A 6 14.48 -19.42 -12.08
CA ALA A 6 14.06 -19.91 -10.77
C ALA A 6 13.94 -18.78 -9.73
N VAL A 7 14.91 -17.84 -9.70
CA VAL A 7 14.85 -16.69 -8.78
C VAL A 7 13.70 -15.76 -9.14
N ILE A 8 13.50 -15.47 -10.41
CA ILE A 8 12.38 -14.67 -10.89
C ILE A 8 11.07 -15.33 -10.49
N TYR A 9 10.93 -16.63 -10.72
CA TYR A 9 9.72 -17.39 -10.40
C TYR A 9 9.37 -17.33 -8.91
N ILE A 10 10.33 -17.62 -8.00
CA ILE A 10 10.06 -17.55 -6.56
C ILE A 10 9.78 -16.11 -6.08
N SER A 11 10.42 -15.10 -6.70
CA SER A 11 10.15 -13.69 -6.40
C SER A 11 8.76 -13.26 -6.88
N MET A 12 8.29 -13.76 -8.03
CA MET A 12 6.92 -13.52 -8.52
C MET A 12 5.89 -14.13 -7.59
N ILE A 13 6.12 -15.36 -7.10
CA ILE A 13 5.22 -15.99 -6.12
C ILE A 13 5.16 -15.15 -4.83
N ALA A 14 6.30 -14.74 -4.30
CA ALA A 14 6.32 -13.90 -3.10
C ALA A 14 5.59 -12.57 -3.33
N ALA A 15 5.74 -11.97 -4.52
CA ALA A 15 5.09 -10.72 -4.90
C ALA A 15 3.55 -10.84 -5.03
N LEU A 16 2.97 -12.06 -5.12
CA LEU A 16 1.51 -12.25 -5.06
C LEU A 16 0.91 -11.73 -3.74
N GLY A 17 1.68 -11.70 -2.64
CA GLY A 17 1.26 -11.00 -1.42
C GLY A 17 1.02 -9.50 -1.65
N GLY A 18 1.83 -8.86 -2.50
CA GLY A 18 1.61 -7.48 -2.93
C GLY A 18 0.40 -7.34 -3.85
N PHE A 19 0.18 -8.29 -4.75
CA PHE A 19 -1.03 -8.33 -5.58
C PHE A 19 -2.30 -8.35 -4.71
N LEU A 20 -2.37 -9.22 -3.69
CA LEU A 20 -3.49 -9.28 -2.75
C LEU A 20 -3.66 -7.99 -1.97
N PHE A 21 -2.57 -7.37 -1.53
CA PHE A 21 -2.63 -6.04 -0.91
C PHE A 21 -3.31 -5.01 -1.84
N GLY A 22 -2.89 -4.97 -3.11
CA GLY A 22 -3.51 -4.07 -4.09
C GLY A 22 -4.98 -4.40 -4.35
N PHE A 23 -5.31 -5.69 -4.48
CA PHE A 23 -6.65 -6.16 -4.74
C PHE A 23 -7.59 -5.79 -3.59
N ASP A 24 -7.24 -6.13 -2.35
CA ASP A 24 -8.04 -5.83 -1.15
C ASP A 24 -8.23 -4.32 -0.94
N THR A 25 -7.21 -3.52 -1.30
CA THR A 25 -7.27 -2.06 -1.24
C THR A 25 -8.33 -1.48 -2.17
N ALA A 26 -8.46 -2.00 -3.39
CA ALA A 26 -9.34 -1.44 -4.41
C ALA A 26 -10.74 -2.05 -4.40
N VAL A 27 -10.91 -3.28 -3.96
CA VAL A 27 -12.19 -4.00 -4.00
C VAL A 27 -13.27 -3.26 -3.22
N ILE A 28 -12.92 -2.61 -2.12
CA ILE A 28 -13.85 -1.86 -1.29
C ILE A 28 -14.54 -0.73 -2.03
N SER A 29 -13.86 -0.09 -3.00
CA SER A 29 -14.42 1.01 -3.80
C SER A 29 -15.71 0.61 -4.52
N GLY A 30 -15.80 -0.62 -5.00
CA GLY A 30 -17.01 -1.13 -5.67
C GLY A 30 -18.21 -1.38 -4.73
N THR A 31 -17.96 -1.44 -3.42
CA THR A 31 -18.97 -1.82 -2.43
C THR A 31 -19.45 -0.67 -1.55
N VAL A 32 -18.75 0.47 -1.55
CA VAL A 32 -18.98 1.61 -0.64
C VAL A 32 -20.44 2.07 -0.65
N GLU A 33 -21.01 2.32 -1.83
CA GLU A 33 -22.41 2.80 -1.94
C GLU A 33 -23.39 1.72 -1.51
N SER A 34 -23.11 0.46 -1.86
CA SER A 34 -23.98 -0.67 -1.51
C SER A 34 -24.03 -0.90 -0.01
N ILE A 35 -22.88 -0.90 0.69
CA ILE A 35 -22.83 -1.09 2.16
C ILE A 35 -23.44 0.09 2.92
N ARG A 36 -23.40 1.30 2.34
CA ARG A 36 -24.02 2.49 2.89
C ARG A 36 -25.54 2.44 2.79
N SER A 37 -26.08 1.83 1.75
CA SER A 37 -27.52 1.75 1.50
C SER A 37 -28.27 1.05 2.64
N LEU A 38 -29.46 1.57 2.99
CA LEU A 38 -30.36 0.94 3.95
C LEU A 38 -31.02 -0.30 3.36
N GLU A 39 -31.28 -0.32 2.06
CA GLU A 39 -31.99 -1.38 1.36
C GLU A 39 -31.07 -2.56 1.00
N PHE A 40 -29.86 -2.26 0.54
CA PHE A 40 -28.94 -3.28 -0.01
C PHE A 40 -27.74 -3.57 0.88
N GLY A 41 -27.52 -2.78 1.93
CA GLY A 41 -26.38 -2.87 2.82
C GLY A 41 -26.75 -2.79 4.29
N PHE A 42 -26.02 -1.95 5.02
CA PHE A 42 -26.11 -1.84 6.48
C PHE A 42 -26.72 -0.50 6.96
N GLY A 43 -27.08 0.41 6.05
CA GLY A 43 -27.67 1.70 6.40
C GLY A 43 -26.70 2.63 7.15
N LEU A 44 -25.45 2.73 6.71
CA LEU A 44 -24.38 3.36 7.46
C LEU A 44 -24.42 4.89 7.41
N THR A 45 -24.19 5.52 8.55
CA THR A 45 -23.81 6.94 8.62
C THR A 45 -22.42 7.16 7.99
N SER A 46 -22.07 8.41 7.66
CA SER A 46 -20.78 8.71 7.06
C SER A 46 -19.58 8.34 7.96
N GLY A 47 -19.73 8.48 9.29
CA GLY A 47 -18.68 8.05 10.23
C GLY A 47 -18.52 6.54 10.30
N GLU A 48 -19.61 5.79 10.28
CA GLU A 48 -19.62 4.32 10.26
C GLU A 48 -19.08 3.78 8.94
N LEU A 49 -19.42 4.43 7.81
CA LEU A 49 -18.86 4.09 6.50
C LEU A 49 -17.34 4.26 6.49
N GLY A 50 -16.86 5.41 6.97
CA GLY A 50 -15.43 5.66 7.10
C GLY A 50 -14.72 4.63 7.98
N PHE A 51 -15.33 4.23 9.10
CA PHE A 51 -14.81 3.18 9.96
C PHE A 51 -14.78 1.81 9.26
N ALA A 52 -15.85 1.43 8.57
CA ALA A 52 -15.94 0.18 7.82
C ALA A 52 -14.80 0.06 6.79
N VAL A 53 -14.55 1.14 6.02
CA VAL A 53 -13.47 1.18 5.04
C VAL A 53 -12.08 1.21 5.71
N ALA A 54 -11.92 1.94 6.82
CA ALA A 54 -10.65 2.06 7.53
C ALA A 54 -10.28 0.83 8.38
N SER A 55 -11.22 -0.05 8.70
CA SER A 55 -10.99 -1.20 9.59
C SER A 55 -9.87 -2.13 9.12
N VAL A 56 -9.75 -2.34 7.81
CA VAL A 56 -8.64 -3.11 7.21
C VAL A 56 -7.27 -2.49 7.50
N LEU A 57 -7.19 -1.15 7.54
CA LEU A 57 -5.94 -0.43 7.77
C LEU A 57 -5.46 -0.57 9.23
N ILE A 58 -6.38 -0.66 10.17
CA ILE A 58 -6.09 -0.94 11.58
C ILE A 58 -5.48 -2.34 11.69
N GLY A 59 -6.08 -3.33 11.03
CA GLY A 59 -5.54 -4.67 10.93
C GLY A 59 -4.15 -4.68 10.28
N SER A 60 -3.96 -3.90 9.22
CA SER A 60 -2.69 -3.80 8.48
C SER A 60 -1.55 -3.25 9.35
N ALA A 61 -1.82 -2.25 10.17
CA ALA A 61 -0.84 -1.72 11.11
C ALA A 61 -0.37 -2.80 12.11
N ILE A 62 -1.31 -3.56 12.67
CA ILE A 62 -1.04 -4.64 13.61
C ILE A 62 -0.32 -5.80 12.91
N GLY A 63 -0.80 -6.21 11.74
CA GLY A 63 -0.20 -7.27 10.94
C GLY A 63 1.25 -6.97 10.56
N ALA A 64 1.53 -5.75 10.11
CA ALA A 64 2.87 -5.28 9.78
C ALA A 64 3.81 -5.26 11.01
N TRP A 65 3.30 -4.82 12.17
CA TRP A 65 4.06 -4.79 13.42
C TRP A 65 4.52 -6.19 13.85
N TYR A 66 3.63 -7.17 13.79
CA TYR A 66 3.95 -8.53 14.23
C TYR A 66 4.59 -9.40 13.15
N ALA A 67 4.58 -8.98 11.88
CA ALA A 67 5.10 -9.76 10.75
C ALA A 67 6.55 -10.20 10.93
N GLY A 68 7.42 -9.30 11.39
CA GLY A 68 8.84 -9.59 11.63
C GLY A 68 9.05 -10.67 12.72
N VAL A 69 8.33 -10.56 13.83
CA VAL A 69 8.37 -11.51 14.94
C VAL A 69 7.85 -12.88 14.50
N ALA A 70 6.73 -12.90 13.79
CA ALA A 70 6.16 -14.12 13.23
C ALA A 70 7.14 -14.80 12.25
N ALA A 71 7.81 -14.02 11.38
CA ALA A 71 8.78 -14.55 10.43
C ALA A 71 10.04 -15.12 11.10
N MET A 72 10.49 -14.57 12.20
CA MET A 72 11.61 -15.14 12.99
C MET A 72 11.20 -16.44 13.69
N LYS A 73 9.97 -16.53 14.14
CA LYS A 73 9.46 -17.71 14.88
C LYS A 73 9.10 -18.86 13.95
N PHE A 74 8.31 -18.60 12.91
CA PHE A 74 7.68 -19.61 12.06
C PHE A 74 8.34 -19.79 10.68
N GLY A 75 9.17 -18.85 10.24
CA GLY A 75 9.74 -18.79 8.89
C GLY A 75 8.87 -17.96 7.91
N ARG A 76 9.47 -17.62 6.79
CA ARG A 76 8.81 -16.71 5.82
C ARG A 76 7.67 -17.39 5.09
N VAL A 77 7.89 -18.62 4.66
CA VAL A 77 6.88 -19.39 3.90
C VAL A 77 5.63 -19.64 4.74
N LYS A 78 5.78 -20.07 6.00
CA LYS A 78 4.62 -20.29 6.89
C LYS A 78 3.85 -19.00 7.16
N VAL A 79 4.54 -17.88 7.29
CA VAL A 79 3.89 -16.58 7.50
C VAL A 79 3.14 -16.10 6.25
N MET A 80 3.65 -16.41 5.04
CA MET A 80 2.91 -16.20 3.79
C MET A 80 1.64 -17.05 3.71
N LEU A 81 1.69 -18.31 4.18
CA LEU A 81 0.51 -19.17 4.27
C LEU A 81 -0.53 -18.63 5.25
N ILE A 82 -0.08 -18.11 6.42
CA ILE A 82 -0.97 -17.44 7.37
C ILE A 82 -1.63 -16.24 6.71
N ALA A 83 -0.87 -15.39 5.99
CA ALA A 83 -1.43 -14.25 5.29
C ALA A 83 -2.49 -14.67 4.24
N SER A 84 -2.19 -15.68 3.43
CA SER A 84 -3.13 -16.26 2.45
C SER A 84 -4.43 -16.73 3.11
N THR A 85 -4.33 -17.42 4.25
CA THR A 85 -5.49 -17.88 5.01
C THR A 85 -6.32 -16.72 5.54
N LEU A 86 -5.66 -15.69 6.09
CA LEU A 86 -6.33 -14.47 6.59
C LEU A 86 -7.08 -13.74 5.47
N PHE A 87 -6.48 -13.58 4.29
CA PHE A 87 -7.16 -13.02 3.11
C PHE A 87 -8.38 -13.84 2.72
N SER A 88 -8.23 -15.17 2.61
CA SER A 88 -9.32 -16.06 2.19
C SER A 88 -10.51 -16.02 3.16
N ILE A 89 -10.25 -16.07 4.46
CA ILE A 89 -11.31 -16.02 5.49
C ILE A 89 -11.95 -14.64 5.50
N SER A 90 -11.17 -13.56 5.38
CA SER A 90 -11.67 -12.20 5.32
C SER A 90 -12.60 -11.98 4.13
N ALA A 91 -12.19 -12.44 2.94
CA ALA A 91 -13.00 -12.30 1.73
C ALA A 91 -14.37 -12.99 1.87
N VAL A 92 -14.40 -14.22 2.40
CA VAL A 92 -15.64 -14.94 2.67
C VAL A 92 -16.47 -14.23 3.76
N GLY A 93 -15.83 -13.89 4.89
CA GLY A 93 -16.52 -13.25 6.01
C GLY A 93 -17.08 -11.88 5.66
N SER A 94 -16.32 -11.05 4.94
CA SER A 94 -16.78 -9.73 4.48
C SER A 94 -17.95 -9.83 3.48
N ALA A 95 -17.88 -10.80 2.57
CA ALA A 95 -18.95 -11.04 1.59
C ALA A 95 -20.25 -11.51 2.24
N LEU A 96 -20.18 -12.29 3.32
CA LEU A 96 -21.33 -12.85 4.04
C LEU A 96 -21.75 -12.01 5.25
N ALA A 97 -21.09 -10.93 5.54
CA ALA A 97 -21.35 -10.08 6.70
C ALA A 97 -22.82 -9.59 6.73
N VAL A 98 -23.37 -9.54 7.93
CA VAL A 98 -24.80 -9.20 8.15
C VAL A 98 -24.99 -7.80 8.76
N ASN A 99 -23.93 -7.20 9.29
CA ASN A 99 -23.95 -5.85 9.86
C ASN A 99 -22.57 -5.19 9.83
N LEU A 100 -22.50 -3.90 10.22
CA LEU A 100 -21.28 -3.11 10.27
C LEU A 100 -20.14 -3.78 11.06
N TRP A 101 -20.44 -4.28 12.26
CA TRP A 101 -19.40 -4.81 13.16
C TRP A 101 -18.84 -6.12 12.65
N ASP A 102 -19.68 -6.97 12.12
CA ASP A 102 -19.31 -8.23 11.47
C ASP A 102 -18.45 -7.96 10.24
N PHE A 103 -18.88 -7.05 9.36
CA PHE A 103 -18.11 -6.61 8.21
C PHE A 103 -16.76 -6.04 8.60
N SER A 104 -16.74 -5.11 9.56
CA SER A 104 -15.51 -4.45 10.01
C SER A 104 -14.53 -5.43 10.68
N PHE A 105 -15.03 -6.44 11.39
CA PHE A 105 -14.23 -7.50 11.96
C PHE A 105 -13.53 -8.32 10.89
N TRP A 106 -14.26 -8.76 9.86
CA TRP A 106 -13.65 -9.53 8.77
C TRP A 106 -12.66 -8.68 7.94
N ARG A 107 -12.98 -7.41 7.69
CA ARG A 107 -12.04 -6.47 7.07
C ARG A 107 -10.77 -6.28 7.92
N TRP A 108 -10.90 -6.21 9.23
CA TRP A 108 -9.76 -6.15 10.14
C TRP A 108 -8.90 -7.43 10.05
N VAL A 109 -9.52 -8.61 9.97
CA VAL A 109 -8.81 -9.89 9.77
C VAL A 109 -8.05 -9.88 8.43
N GLY A 110 -8.65 -9.39 7.35
CA GLY A 110 -7.97 -9.21 6.06
C GLY A 110 -6.78 -8.26 6.16
N GLY A 111 -6.97 -7.16 6.89
CA GLY A 111 -5.91 -6.22 7.19
C GLY A 111 -4.68 -6.85 7.85
N LEU A 112 -4.84 -7.77 8.78
CA LEU A 112 -3.70 -8.53 9.32
C LEU A 112 -2.92 -9.22 8.19
N GLY A 113 -3.61 -9.83 7.23
CA GLY A 113 -3.02 -10.43 6.04
C GLY A 113 -2.27 -9.42 5.17
N VAL A 114 -2.89 -8.26 4.90
CA VAL A 114 -2.28 -7.12 4.17
C VAL A 114 -0.98 -6.68 4.83
N GLY A 115 -1.01 -6.40 6.13
CA GLY A 115 0.16 -5.96 6.88
C GLY A 115 1.30 -6.98 6.87
N ILE A 116 0.98 -8.25 7.06
CA ILE A 116 1.95 -9.34 6.98
C ILE A 116 2.56 -9.41 5.57
N ALA A 117 1.75 -9.43 4.52
CA ALA A 117 2.22 -9.54 3.15
C ALA A 117 3.09 -8.36 2.73
N ALA A 118 2.73 -7.14 3.16
CA ALA A 118 3.47 -5.91 2.88
C ALA A 118 4.92 -5.95 3.41
N VAL A 119 5.16 -6.65 4.51
CA VAL A 119 6.48 -6.77 5.14
C VAL A 119 7.24 -8.02 4.66
N ILE A 120 6.56 -9.17 4.59
CA ILE A 120 7.22 -10.46 4.38
C ILE A 120 7.63 -10.67 2.93
N ALA A 121 6.82 -10.23 1.96
CA ALA A 121 7.12 -10.44 0.55
C ALA A 121 8.41 -9.72 0.10
N PRO A 122 8.61 -8.40 0.34
CA PRO A 122 9.84 -7.75 -0.03
C PRO A 122 11.04 -8.25 0.78
N ALA A 123 10.87 -8.61 2.07
CA ALA A 123 11.92 -9.18 2.88
C ALA A 123 12.40 -10.54 2.32
N TYR A 124 11.47 -11.43 1.99
CA TYR A 124 11.79 -12.72 1.39
C TYR A 124 12.50 -12.56 0.05
N ILE A 125 11.98 -11.71 -0.84
CA ILE A 125 12.60 -11.41 -2.15
C ILE A 125 14.06 -10.95 -1.96
N ALA A 126 14.30 -10.05 -1.00
CA ALA A 126 15.64 -9.55 -0.71
C ALA A 126 16.60 -10.63 -0.16
N GLU A 127 16.08 -11.60 0.60
CA GLU A 127 16.85 -12.69 1.21
C GLU A 127 17.22 -13.81 0.23
N VAL A 128 16.39 -14.05 -0.80
CA VAL A 128 16.64 -15.11 -1.80
C VAL A 128 17.28 -14.59 -3.09
N SER A 129 17.33 -13.28 -3.28
CA SER A 129 17.82 -12.65 -4.51
C SER A 129 19.32 -12.42 -4.50
N PRO A 130 20.03 -12.67 -5.64
CA PRO A 130 21.41 -12.22 -5.84
C PRO A 130 21.54 -10.71 -5.68
N ALA A 131 22.67 -10.24 -5.17
CA ALA A 131 22.88 -8.82 -4.87
C ALA A 131 22.60 -7.90 -6.08
N HIS A 132 23.06 -8.29 -7.29
CA HIS A 132 22.89 -7.50 -8.52
C HIS A 132 21.46 -7.46 -9.08
N LEU A 133 20.55 -8.35 -8.64
CA LEU A 133 19.14 -8.38 -9.05
C LEU A 133 18.17 -7.91 -7.96
N ARG A 134 18.66 -7.72 -6.72
CA ARG A 134 17.83 -7.45 -5.55
C ARG A 134 16.93 -6.22 -5.72
N GLY A 135 17.46 -5.14 -6.27
CA GLY A 135 16.67 -3.91 -6.53
C GLY A 135 15.53 -4.16 -7.53
N ARG A 136 15.85 -4.81 -8.66
CA ARG A 136 14.84 -5.14 -9.69
C ARG A 136 13.77 -6.11 -9.20
N LEU A 137 14.17 -7.14 -8.45
CA LEU A 137 13.23 -8.12 -7.92
C LEU A 137 12.41 -7.54 -6.75
N GLY A 138 13.00 -6.65 -5.94
CA GLY A 138 12.28 -5.92 -4.90
C GLY A 138 11.17 -5.02 -5.46
N SER A 139 11.37 -4.43 -6.65
CA SER A 139 10.34 -3.61 -7.30
C SER A 139 9.15 -4.41 -7.83
N LEU A 140 9.25 -5.75 -7.94
CA LEU A 140 8.12 -6.62 -8.28
C LEU A 140 6.97 -6.50 -7.27
N GLN A 141 7.27 -6.26 -6.00
CA GLN A 141 6.26 -6.03 -4.98
C GLN A 141 5.37 -4.83 -5.32
N GLN A 142 5.98 -3.70 -5.66
CA GLN A 142 5.23 -2.49 -6.02
C GLN A 142 4.43 -2.66 -7.31
N LEU A 143 5.01 -3.32 -8.29
CA LEU A 143 4.33 -3.64 -9.55
C LEU A 143 3.15 -4.58 -9.31
N ALA A 144 3.31 -5.59 -8.44
CA ALA A 144 2.25 -6.52 -8.08
C ALA A 144 1.08 -5.80 -7.36
N ILE A 145 1.38 -4.84 -6.46
CA ILE A 145 0.35 -3.98 -5.83
C ILE A 145 -0.44 -3.22 -6.91
N ALA A 146 0.25 -2.57 -7.84
CA ALA A 146 -0.40 -1.81 -8.90
C ALA A 146 -1.27 -2.68 -9.83
N ILE A 147 -0.81 -3.89 -10.16
CA ILE A 147 -1.58 -4.86 -10.94
C ILE A 147 -2.78 -5.36 -10.13
N GLY A 148 -2.62 -5.61 -8.83
CA GLY A 148 -3.71 -6.01 -7.93
C GLY A 148 -4.82 -4.98 -7.88
N LEU A 149 -4.47 -3.68 -7.75
CA LEU A 149 -5.42 -2.56 -7.85
C LEU A 149 -6.20 -2.61 -9.18
N LEU A 150 -5.49 -2.72 -10.28
CA LEU A 150 -6.10 -2.75 -11.62
C LEU A 150 -7.06 -3.93 -11.79
N VAL A 151 -6.63 -5.14 -11.42
CA VAL A 151 -7.45 -6.36 -11.55
C VAL A 151 -8.68 -6.28 -10.65
N SER A 152 -8.56 -5.70 -9.45
CA SER A 152 -9.69 -5.48 -8.55
C SER A 152 -10.73 -4.53 -9.15
N PHE A 153 -10.31 -3.39 -9.76
CA PHE A 153 -11.24 -2.50 -10.42
C PHE A 153 -11.90 -3.14 -11.66
N ILE A 154 -11.16 -3.95 -12.43
CA ILE A 154 -11.73 -4.74 -13.54
C ILE A 154 -12.79 -5.72 -13.00
N SER A 155 -12.51 -6.39 -11.89
CA SER A 155 -13.44 -7.30 -11.22
C SER A 155 -14.69 -6.57 -10.74
N ASN A 156 -14.54 -5.43 -10.08
CA ASN A 156 -15.67 -4.60 -9.63
C ASN A 156 -16.54 -4.17 -10.81
N TYR A 157 -15.91 -3.69 -11.90
CA TYR A 157 -16.62 -3.32 -13.13
C TYR A 157 -17.40 -4.51 -13.72
N PHE A 158 -16.78 -5.68 -13.77
CA PHE A 158 -17.42 -6.89 -14.28
C PHE A 158 -18.70 -7.22 -13.50
N PHE A 159 -18.61 -7.34 -12.16
CA PHE A 159 -19.79 -7.68 -11.33
C PHE A 159 -20.85 -6.59 -11.34
N ALA A 160 -20.48 -5.30 -11.36
CA ALA A 160 -21.44 -4.21 -11.41
C ALA A 160 -22.23 -4.15 -12.73
N ASN A 161 -21.68 -4.69 -13.83
CA ASN A 161 -22.29 -4.62 -15.15
C ASN A 161 -22.99 -5.91 -15.61
N ILE A 162 -22.97 -7.01 -14.84
CA ILE A 162 -23.72 -8.24 -15.18
C ILE A 162 -25.21 -7.92 -15.34
N GLU A 163 -25.80 -7.23 -14.33
CA GLU A 163 -27.20 -6.81 -14.34
C GLU A 163 -27.33 -5.28 -14.25
N ASN A 164 -26.29 -4.56 -14.71
CA ASN A 164 -26.20 -3.10 -14.67
C ASN A 164 -26.43 -2.48 -13.29
N SER A 165 -26.16 -3.22 -12.21
CA SER A 165 -26.26 -2.73 -10.83
C SER A 165 -25.35 -3.51 -9.88
N PRO A 166 -24.58 -2.82 -9.00
CA PRO A 166 -23.82 -3.48 -7.93
C PRO A 166 -24.73 -4.12 -6.87
N ASN A 167 -26.03 -3.78 -6.88
CA ASN A 167 -27.03 -4.27 -5.95
C ASN A 167 -27.94 -5.34 -6.56
N ALA A 168 -27.68 -5.79 -7.79
CA ALA A 168 -28.41 -6.85 -8.42
C ALA A 168 -28.16 -8.20 -7.74
N ASP A 169 -29.20 -9.01 -7.63
CA ASP A 169 -29.08 -10.41 -7.23
C ASP A 169 -28.36 -11.21 -8.31
N LEU A 170 -27.25 -11.83 -7.91
CA LEU A 170 -26.52 -12.74 -8.76
C LEU A 170 -26.63 -14.17 -8.25
N TRP A 171 -25.68 -15.01 -8.58
CA TRP A 171 -25.68 -16.43 -8.24
C TRP A 171 -25.72 -16.67 -6.72
N GLY A 172 -26.49 -17.68 -6.30
CA GLY A 172 -26.58 -18.09 -4.91
C GLY A 172 -27.36 -17.12 -3.98
N GLY A 173 -28.14 -16.19 -4.55
CA GLY A 173 -28.88 -15.21 -3.76
C GLY A 173 -28.03 -14.15 -3.09
N LEU A 174 -26.81 -13.92 -3.63
CA LEU A 174 -25.90 -12.87 -3.16
C LEU A 174 -25.92 -11.69 -4.12
N LEU A 175 -25.97 -10.48 -3.57
CA LEU A 175 -25.86 -9.24 -4.33
C LEU A 175 -24.48 -9.11 -5.00
N ALA A 176 -24.41 -8.44 -6.14
CA ALA A 176 -23.20 -8.28 -6.92
C ALA A 176 -22.01 -7.72 -6.11
N TRP A 177 -22.25 -6.75 -5.21
CA TRP A 177 -21.22 -6.20 -4.35
C TRP A 177 -20.58 -7.24 -3.41
N ARG A 178 -21.33 -8.27 -2.99
CA ARG A 178 -20.81 -9.37 -2.18
C ARG A 178 -19.87 -10.27 -2.98
N TRP A 179 -20.19 -10.47 -4.26
CA TRP A 179 -19.34 -11.21 -5.20
C TRP A 179 -18.02 -10.47 -5.49
N MET A 180 -18.04 -9.12 -5.53
CA MET A 180 -16.82 -8.33 -5.65
C MET A 180 -15.82 -8.68 -4.54
N LEU A 181 -16.28 -8.81 -3.29
CA LEU A 181 -15.45 -9.21 -2.16
C LEU A 181 -15.07 -10.69 -2.20
N LEU A 182 -16.03 -11.56 -2.52
CA LEU A 182 -15.84 -13.01 -2.48
C LEU A 182 -14.80 -13.50 -3.49
N VAL A 183 -14.71 -12.86 -4.66
CA VAL A 183 -13.78 -13.27 -5.71
C VAL A 183 -12.31 -13.17 -5.28
N GLU A 184 -11.98 -12.39 -4.27
CA GLU A 184 -10.64 -12.30 -3.68
C GLU A 184 -10.16 -13.64 -3.11
N VAL A 185 -11.06 -14.55 -2.75
CA VAL A 185 -10.71 -15.91 -2.30
C VAL A 185 -9.85 -16.62 -3.33
N PHE A 186 -10.15 -16.43 -4.62
CA PHE A 186 -9.40 -17.12 -5.69
C PHE A 186 -7.90 -16.74 -5.71
N PRO A 187 -7.50 -15.48 -5.83
CA PRO A 187 -6.09 -15.12 -5.77
C PRO A 187 -5.47 -15.38 -4.38
N ALA A 188 -6.25 -15.31 -3.29
CA ALA A 188 -5.75 -15.60 -1.95
C ALA A 188 -5.37 -17.09 -1.80
N VAL A 189 -6.23 -18.00 -2.23
CA VAL A 189 -5.94 -19.45 -2.23
C VAL A 189 -4.79 -19.77 -3.19
N LEU A 190 -4.76 -19.15 -4.39
CA LEU A 190 -3.67 -19.32 -5.34
C LEU A 190 -2.32 -18.92 -4.71
N TYR A 191 -2.28 -17.80 -3.98
CA TYR A 191 -1.08 -17.38 -3.24
C TYR A 191 -0.62 -18.44 -2.25
N GLY A 192 -1.53 -19.00 -1.45
CA GLY A 192 -1.21 -20.05 -0.49
C GLY A 192 -0.66 -21.31 -1.17
N VAL A 193 -1.33 -21.80 -2.21
CA VAL A 193 -0.89 -22.99 -2.97
C VAL A 193 0.49 -22.75 -3.61
N MET A 194 0.72 -21.58 -4.17
CA MET A 194 2.01 -21.23 -4.76
C MET A 194 3.09 -21.06 -3.69
N ALA A 195 2.76 -20.49 -2.53
CA ALA A 195 3.69 -20.33 -1.41
C ALA A 195 4.21 -21.68 -0.87
N LEU A 196 3.42 -22.75 -0.93
CA LEU A 196 3.88 -24.10 -0.57
C LEU A 196 5.07 -24.60 -1.41
N LYS A 197 5.25 -24.05 -2.63
CA LYS A 197 6.36 -24.40 -3.52
C LYS A 197 7.62 -23.58 -3.28
N LEU A 198 7.55 -22.56 -2.41
CA LEU A 198 8.69 -21.70 -2.11
C LEU A 198 9.70 -22.41 -1.20
N PRO A 199 11.01 -22.27 -1.46
CA PRO A 199 12.02 -22.63 -0.48
C PRO A 199 11.98 -21.67 0.70
N GLU A 200 12.37 -22.14 1.88
CA GLU A 200 12.44 -21.25 3.04
C GLU A 200 13.66 -20.31 2.92
N SER A 201 13.63 -19.17 3.60
CA SER A 201 14.69 -18.19 3.56
C SER A 201 16.02 -18.75 4.10
N PRO A 202 17.17 -18.50 3.41
CA PRO A 202 18.48 -18.86 3.93
C PRO A 202 18.76 -18.28 5.32
N ARG A 203 18.33 -17.02 5.57
CA ARG A 203 18.51 -16.34 6.85
C ARG A 203 17.75 -17.01 7.99
N TYR A 204 16.53 -17.45 7.73
CA TYR A 204 15.75 -18.22 8.71
C TYR A 204 16.37 -19.59 8.98
N LEU A 205 16.81 -20.30 7.94
CA LEU A 205 17.44 -21.62 8.10
C LEU A 205 18.72 -21.53 8.92
N VAL A 206 19.56 -20.52 8.68
CA VAL A 206 20.76 -20.27 9.50
C VAL A 206 20.40 -19.98 10.96
N SER A 207 19.33 -19.18 11.21
CA SER A 207 18.87 -18.92 12.60
C SER A 207 18.36 -20.16 13.32
N LYS A 208 17.96 -21.20 12.58
CA LYS A 208 17.53 -22.51 13.09
C LYS A 208 18.63 -23.58 13.03
N ASN A 209 19.88 -23.17 12.78
CA ASN A 209 21.05 -24.04 12.64
C ASN A 209 20.95 -25.09 11.51
N LYS A 210 20.10 -24.85 10.50
CA LYS A 210 19.93 -25.70 9.32
C LYS A 210 20.86 -25.28 8.19
N LEU A 211 22.20 -25.37 8.43
CA LEU A 211 23.22 -24.76 7.58
C LEU A 211 23.27 -25.41 6.20
N GLU A 212 23.13 -26.73 6.10
CA GLU A 212 23.15 -27.46 4.81
C GLU A 212 21.97 -27.10 3.90
N GLU A 213 20.77 -26.93 4.49
CA GLU A 213 19.60 -26.47 3.74
C GLU A 213 19.81 -25.03 3.23
N ALA A 214 20.33 -24.14 4.08
CA ALA A 214 20.66 -22.78 3.73
C ALA A 214 21.68 -22.71 2.59
N LYS A 215 22.75 -23.53 2.66
CA LYS A 215 23.80 -23.64 1.62
C LYS A 215 23.21 -24.03 0.27
N LYS A 216 22.34 -25.05 0.23
CA LYS A 216 21.67 -25.49 -1.01
C LYS A 216 20.84 -24.35 -1.65
N ILE A 217 20.14 -23.58 -0.85
CA ILE A 217 19.31 -22.46 -1.35
C ILE A 217 20.18 -21.31 -1.85
N LEU A 218 21.25 -20.95 -1.12
CA LEU A 218 22.19 -19.92 -1.53
C LEU A 218 22.84 -20.26 -2.88
N ILE A 219 23.24 -21.50 -3.08
CA ILE A 219 23.83 -21.96 -4.36
C ILE A 219 22.77 -21.92 -5.47
N LYS A 220 21.59 -22.52 -5.21
CA LYS A 220 20.57 -22.75 -6.26
C LYS A 220 19.90 -21.45 -6.73
N TYR A 221 19.60 -20.53 -5.80
CA TYR A 221 18.78 -19.35 -6.08
C TYR A 221 19.57 -18.04 -6.02
N ALA A 222 20.42 -17.85 -4.99
CA ALA A 222 21.20 -16.62 -4.87
C ALA A 222 22.47 -16.65 -5.73
N ASN A 223 22.86 -17.80 -6.28
CA ASN A 223 24.11 -18.02 -7.03
C ASN A 223 25.32 -17.48 -6.27
N GLU A 224 25.33 -17.72 -4.95
CA GLU A 224 26.41 -17.25 -4.07
C GLU A 224 27.68 -18.07 -4.34
N PRO A 225 28.78 -17.44 -4.74
CA PRO A 225 30.02 -18.16 -5.04
C PRO A 225 30.68 -18.76 -3.78
N GLU A 226 30.51 -18.07 -2.64
CA GLU A 226 31.07 -18.45 -1.34
C GLU A 226 29.98 -18.66 -0.29
N PRO A 227 29.14 -19.71 -0.42
CA PRO A 227 27.97 -19.88 0.43
C PRO A 227 28.31 -20.06 1.92
N GLU A 228 29.49 -20.64 2.23
CA GLU A 228 29.96 -20.80 3.61
C GLU A 228 30.34 -19.48 4.27
N LEU A 229 31.04 -18.61 3.51
CA LEU A 229 31.34 -17.24 3.96
C LEU A 229 30.03 -16.46 4.18
N LYS A 230 29.09 -16.60 3.26
CA LYS A 230 27.76 -15.98 3.39
C LYS A 230 26.99 -16.44 4.62
N ILE A 231 27.02 -17.74 4.90
CA ILE A 231 26.42 -18.31 6.11
C ILE A 231 27.07 -17.72 7.37
N LYS A 232 28.40 -17.61 7.43
CA LYS A 232 29.11 -16.96 8.55
C LYS A 232 28.71 -15.50 8.71
N GLN A 233 28.59 -14.75 7.62
CA GLN A 233 28.12 -13.35 7.64
C GLN A 233 26.70 -13.26 8.20
N ILE A 234 25.81 -14.16 7.80
CA ILE A 234 24.43 -14.24 8.34
C ILE A 234 24.47 -14.57 9.83
N GLN A 235 25.24 -15.56 10.27
CA GLN A 235 25.41 -15.92 11.70
C GLN A 235 25.88 -14.73 12.53
N ASN A 236 26.90 -14.01 12.07
CA ASN A 236 27.43 -12.83 12.76
C ASN A 236 26.39 -11.71 12.83
N SER A 237 25.59 -11.53 11.76
CA SER A 237 24.49 -10.53 11.75
C SER A 237 23.32 -10.91 12.67
N LEU A 238 23.09 -12.19 12.90
CA LEU A 238 22.05 -12.69 13.81
C LEU A 238 22.44 -12.55 15.28
N GLY A 239 23.74 -12.72 15.62
CA GLY A 239 24.25 -12.54 16.99
C GLY A 239 24.07 -11.11 17.54
N ASN A 240 23.98 -10.10 16.68
CA ASN A 240 23.80 -8.71 17.06
C ASN A 240 22.33 -8.23 16.99
N LEU A 241 21.37 -9.12 16.68
CA LEU A 241 19.96 -8.72 16.45
C LEU A 241 19.26 -8.16 17.67
N GLU A 242 19.56 -8.65 18.89
CA GLU A 242 18.97 -8.12 20.12
C GLU A 242 19.40 -6.67 20.40
N GLU A 243 20.63 -6.30 20.04
CA GLU A 243 21.09 -4.91 20.11
C GLU A 243 20.50 -4.02 19.02
N ILE A 244 20.32 -4.56 17.80
CA ILE A 244 19.87 -3.79 16.63
C ILE A 244 18.38 -3.47 16.70
N VAL A 245 17.54 -4.37 17.25
CA VAL A 245 16.07 -4.22 17.30
C VAL A 245 15.59 -3.48 18.55
N SER A 246 16.49 -3.02 19.41
CA SER A 246 16.10 -2.32 20.64
C SER A 246 15.50 -0.95 20.36
N ILE A 247 14.27 -0.71 20.83
CA ILE A 247 13.61 0.61 20.83
C ILE A 247 14.48 1.66 21.53
N LYS A 248 15.30 1.25 22.49
CA LYS A 248 16.23 2.15 23.20
C LYS A 248 17.19 2.88 22.26
N ASN A 249 17.56 2.27 21.13
CA ASN A 249 18.49 2.85 20.16
C ASN A 249 17.88 4.02 19.35
N VAL A 250 16.56 4.12 19.28
CA VAL A 250 15.84 5.17 18.55
C VAL A 250 15.35 6.29 19.48
N LEU A 251 15.46 6.11 20.80
CA LEU A 251 15.06 7.12 21.78
C LEU A 251 16.13 8.21 21.90
N ALA A 252 15.69 9.43 22.13
CA ALA A 252 16.53 10.59 22.38
C ALA A 252 16.24 11.17 23.76
N LYS A 253 17.27 11.76 24.42
CA LYS A 253 17.14 12.31 25.78
C LYS A 253 16.17 13.50 25.88
N LYS A 254 16.03 14.32 24.82
CA LYS A 254 15.20 15.54 24.81
C LYS A 254 13.86 15.36 24.09
N THR A 255 13.79 14.41 23.18
CA THR A 255 12.60 14.12 22.36
C THR A 255 12.36 12.61 22.40
N LEU A 256 11.11 12.15 22.30
CA LEU A 256 10.78 10.74 22.38
C LEU A 256 11.63 9.88 21.41
N PHE A 257 11.88 10.38 20.20
CA PHE A 257 12.69 9.70 19.18
C PHE A 257 13.81 10.61 18.67
N ALA A 258 14.86 9.98 18.11
CA ALA A 258 15.92 10.70 17.42
C ALA A 258 15.39 11.55 16.25
N PRO A 259 16.00 12.69 15.90
CA PRO A 259 15.50 13.58 14.84
C PRO A 259 15.26 12.89 13.50
N VAL A 260 16.12 11.95 13.11
CA VAL A 260 15.97 11.18 11.87
C VAL A 260 14.73 10.28 11.89
N VAL A 261 14.32 9.78 13.06
CA VAL A 261 13.09 8.98 13.20
C VAL A 261 11.87 9.88 13.04
N TRP A 262 11.89 11.10 13.56
CA TRP A 262 10.84 12.09 13.34
C TRP A 262 10.72 12.48 11.85
N MET A 263 11.84 12.58 11.13
CA MET A 263 11.82 12.81 9.67
C MET A 263 11.11 11.66 8.95
N GLY A 264 11.42 10.40 9.30
CA GLY A 264 10.76 9.22 8.75
C GLY A 264 9.26 9.17 9.07
N ILE A 265 8.89 9.43 10.35
CA ILE A 265 7.49 9.53 10.79
C ILE A 265 6.75 10.59 9.97
N SER A 266 7.31 11.80 9.89
CA SER A 266 6.69 12.93 9.19
C SER A 266 6.49 12.63 7.70
N LEU A 267 7.50 12.06 7.02
CA LEU A 267 7.43 11.71 5.61
C LEU A 267 6.35 10.66 5.35
N ALA A 268 6.34 9.58 6.14
CA ALA A 268 5.39 8.48 5.99
C ALA A 268 3.95 8.90 6.32
N PHE A 269 3.77 9.70 7.38
CA PHE A 269 2.47 10.21 7.79
C PHE A 269 1.90 11.20 6.78
N VAL A 270 2.68 12.19 6.36
CA VAL A 270 2.25 13.22 5.40
C VAL A 270 1.97 12.64 4.02
N ALA A 271 2.65 11.54 3.63
CA ALA A 271 2.35 10.83 2.40
C ALA A 271 0.87 10.42 2.28
N GLN A 272 0.22 10.09 3.39
CA GLN A 272 -1.20 9.72 3.40
C GLN A 272 -2.12 10.94 3.22
N PHE A 273 -1.71 12.10 3.72
CA PHE A 273 -2.45 13.34 3.58
C PHE A 273 -2.35 13.98 2.18
N THR A 274 -1.60 13.36 1.25
CA THR A 274 -1.70 13.74 -0.18
C THR A 274 -3.06 13.43 -0.79
N GLY A 275 -3.87 12.57 -0.15
CA GLY A 275 -5.21 12.22 -0.62
C GLY A 275 -5.27 11.04 -1.60
N ILE A 276 -4.17 10.32 -1.81
CA ILE A 276 -4.12 9.21 -2.77
C ILE A 276 -5.13 8.10 -2.47
N ASN A 277 -5.26 7.73 -1.19
CA ASN A 277 -6.14 6.64 -0.78
C ASN A 277 -7.62 6.97 -0.97
N ILE A 278 -7.99 8.24 -0.89
CA ILE A 278 -9.34 8.71 -1.14
C ILE A 278 -9.75 8.39 -2.59
N ILE A 279 -8.85 8.72 -3.54
CA ILE A 279 -9.08 8.47 -4.95
C ILE A 279 -9.18 6.97 -5.26
N LEU A 280 -8.55 6.11 -4.45
CA LEU A 280 -8.59 4.66 -4.63
C LEU A 280 -9.79 4.01 -3.91
N TYR A 281 -9.97 4.29 -2.61
CA TYR A 281 -11.01 3.62 -1.80
C TYR A 281 -12.43 4.08 -2.12
N TYR A 282 -12.60 5.33 -2.55
CA TYR A 282 -13.88 5.93 -2.85
C TYR A 282 -14.06 6.28 -4.34
N ALA A 283 -13.22 5.67 -5.22
CA ALA A 283 -13.16 5.99 -6.64
C ALA A 283 -14.52 5.98 -7.33
N SER A 284 -15.25 4.87 -7.24
CA SER A 284 -16.56 4.73 -7.91
C SER A 284 -17.60 5.70 -7.35
N SER A 285 -17.64 5.86 -6.02
CA SER A 285 -18.55 6.79 -5.33
C SER A 285 -18.28 8.25 -5.71
N LEU A 286 -17.01 8.65 -5.84
CA LEU A 286 -16.65 10.01 -6.23
C LEU A 286 -17.13 10.37 -7.64
N TRP A 287 -16.95 9.45 -8.59
CA TRP A 287 -17.39 9.69 -9.98
C TRP A 287 -18.92 9.65 -10.11
N SER A 288 -19.58 8.78 -9.36
CA SER A 288 -21.05 8.77 -9.26
C SER A 288 -21.58 10.08 -8.67
N ALA A 289 -20.94 10.60 -7.60
CA ALA A 289 -21.36 11.84 -6.95
C ALA A 289 -21.27 13.11 -7.84
N VAL A 290 -20.45 13.10 -8.89
CA VAL A 290 -20.33 14.21 -9.84
C VAL A 290 -21.09 14.00 -11.13
N GLY A 291 -22.00 13.01 -11.17
CA GLY A 291 -22.97 12.81 -12.26
C GLY A 291 -22.51 11.88 -13.39
N PHE A 292 -21.42 11.10 -13.19
CA PHE A 292 -21.12 10.03 -14.13
C PHE A 292 -22.11 8.89 -14.02
N SER A 293 -22.45 8.28 -15.14
CA SER A 293 -23.30 7.06 -15.12
C SER A 293 -22.61 5.96 -14.32
N GLN A 294 -23.39 5.04 -13.78
CA GLN A 294 -22.85 3.94 -12.97
C GLN A 294 -21.77 3.14 -13.71
N GLY A 295 -21.99 2.78 -14.97
CA GLY A 295 -20.99 2.07 -15.77
C GLY A 295 -19.68 2.85 -15.90
N LEU A 296 -19.74 4.17 -16.15
CA LEU A 296 -18.54 5.02 -16.23
C LEU A 296 -17.86 5.17 -14.87
N SER A 297 -18.62 5.29 -13.77
CA SER A 297 -18.05 5.41 -12.42
C SER A 297 -17.22 4.18 -12.01
N PHE A 298 -17.56 3.00 -12.51
CA PHE A 298 -16.77 1.78 -12.33
C PHE A 298 -15.66 1.62 -13.38
N ALA A 299 -15.81 2.19 -14.59
CA ALA A 299 -14.80 2.11 -15.66
C ALA A 299 -13.62 3.08 -15.46
N VAL A 300 -13.89 4.30 -14.97
CA VAL A 300 -12.85 5.33 -14.76
C VAL A 300 -11.68 4.84 -13.88
N PRO A 301 -11.89 4.16 -12.74
CA PRO A 301 -10.79 3.65 -11.93
C PRO A 301 -9.89 2.65 -12.66
N ILE A 302 -10.40 1.91 -13.65
CA ILE A 302 -9.60 1.01 -14.50
C ILE A 302 -8.60 1.83 -15.33
N GLY A 303 -9.07 2.88 -15.98
CA GLY A 303 -8.20 3.80 -16.71
C GLY A 303 -7.16 4.46 -15.82
N THR A 304 -7.60 4.97 -14.66
CA THR A 304 -6.73 5.58 -13.66
C THR A 304 -5.61 4.63 -13.23
N THR A 305 -5.94 3.41 -12.83
CA THR A 305 -4.95 2.44 -12.35
C THR A 305 -4.06 1.89 -13.47
N THR A 306 -4.58 1.77 -14.70
CA THR A 306 -3.75 1.45 -15.87
C THR A 306 -2.66 2.49 -16.09
N ILE A 307 -3.02 3.78 -16.07
CA ILE A 307 -2.06 4.88 -16.12
C ILE A 307 -1.09 4.79 -14.95
N GLY A 308 -1.59 4.48 -13.74
CA GLY A 308 -0.78 4.32 -12.54
C GLY A 308 0.30 3.25 -12.66
N VAL A 309 -0.03 2.08 -13.22
CA VAL A 309 0.94 1.00 -13.47
C VAL A 309 2.08 1.50 -14.37
N LEU A 310 1.73 2.16 -15.49
CA LEU A 310 2.71 2.71 -16.44
C LEU A 310 3.59 3.78 -15.77
N MET A 311 2.97 4.70 -15.04
CA MET A 311 3.66 5.82 -14.40
C MET A 311 4.52 5.39 -13.22
N THR A 312 4.16 4.33 -12.51
CA THR A 312 5.02 3.73 -11.47
C THR A 312 6.31 3.18 -12.09
N VAL A 313 6.23 2.52 -13.25
CA VAL A 313 7.43 2.06 -13.97
C VAL A 313 8.30 3.24 -14.38
N VAL A 314 7.70 4.31 -14.91
CA VAL A 314 8.42 5.55 -15.25
C VAL A 314 9.11 6.13 -14.02
N GLY A 315 8.41 6.26 -12.88
CA GLY A 315 8.98 6.75 -11.62
C GLY A 315 10.21 5.94 -11.19
N MET A 316 10.13 4.61 -11.25
CA MET A 316 11.25 3.72 -10.90
C MET A 316 12.46 3.88 -11.83
N LEU A 317 12.26 4.18 -13.11
CA LEU A 317 13.34 4.39 -14.07
C LEU A 317 14.07 5.73 -13.86
N TYR A 318 13.37 6.74 -13.34
CA TYR A 318 13.91 8.10 -13.22
C TYR A 318 14.34 8.48 -11.80
N ILE A 319 13.99 7.70 -10.77
CA ILE A 319 14.27 8.02 -9.36
C ILE A 319 15.75 8.21 -9.07
N ASP A 320 16.64 7.41 -9.69
CA ASP A 320 18.08 7.51 -9.51
C ASP A 320 18.70 8.68 -10.30
N LYS A 321 18.06 9.08 -11.40
CA LYS A 321 18.56 10.17 -12.26
C LYS A 321 18.19 11.55 -11.73
N ILE A 322 16.97 11.71 -11.24
CA ILE A 322 16.43 13.00 -10.79
C ILE A 322 16.79 13.27 -9.33
N GLY A 323 16.88 12.22 -8.51
CA GLY A 323 17.05 12.30 -7.06
C GLY A 323 15.74 12.27 -6.31
N ARG A 324 15.76 11.68 -5.11
CA ARG A 324 14.55 11.39 -4.32
C ARG A 324 13.87 12.67 -3.85
N ARG A 325 14.64 13.59 -3.28
CA ARG A 325 14.13 14.88 -2.76
C ARG A 325 13.49 15.72 -3.86
N LYS A 326 14.13 15.83 -5.02
CA LYS A 326 13.58 16.61 -6.15
C LYS A 326 12.28 16.03 -6.64
N LEU A 327 12.18 14.69 -6.75
CA LEU A 327 10.94 14.01 -7.14
C LEU A 327 9.81 14.31 -6.15
N LEU A 328 10.06 14.21 -4.84
CA LEU A 328 9.07 14.54 -3.81
C LEU A 328 8.58 16.00 -3.93
N LEU A 329 9.49 16.95 -4.16
CA LEU A 329 9.15 18.36 -4.33
C LEU A 329 8.29 18.62 -5.58
N ILE A 330 8.68 18.06 -6.73
CA ILE A 330 7.91 18.16 -7.98
C ILE A 330 6.53 17.54 -7.80
N GLY A 331 6.47 16.35 -7.20
CA GLY A 331 5.22 15.65 -6.93
C GLY A 331 4.29 16.46 -6.02
N SER A 332 4.80 17.03 -4.94
CA SER A 332 4.00 17.85 -4.01
C SER A 332 3.31 19.03 -4.71
N ILE A 333 4.05 19.75 -5.56
CA ILE A 333 3.50 20.88 -6.31
C ILE A 333 2.47 20.40 -7.34
N GLY A 334 2.83 19.39 -8.14
CA GLY A 334 1.95 18.87 -9.19
C GLY A 334 0.65 18.31 -8.62
N MET A 335 0.73 17.52 -7.55
CA MET A 335 -0.44 17.00 -6.85
C MET A 335 -1.30 18.12 -6.25
N GLY A 336 -0.68 19.10 -5.57
CA GLY A 336 -1.39 20.21 -4.93
C GLY A 336 -2.16 21.06 -5.94
N ILE A 337 -1.52 21.46 -7.05
CA ILE A 337 -2.16 22.21 -8.12
C ILE A 337 -3.31 21.42 -8.74
N SER A 338 -3.11 20.13 -9.02
CA SER A 338 -4.16 19.28 -9.60
C SER A 338 -5.38 19.17 -8.68
N LEU A 339 -5.18 18.96 -7.37
CA LEU A 339 -6.29 18.90 -6.40
C LEU A 339 -7.00 20.24 -6.25
N TRP A 340 -6.28 21.38 -6.31
CA TRP A 340 -6.92 22.69 -6.30
C TRP A 340 -7.74 22.93 -7.55
N ILE A 341 -7.23 22.59 -8.74
CA ILE A 341 -8.01 22.67 -9.99
C ILE A 341 -9.28 21.83 -9.87
N THR A 342 -9.16 20.58 -9.39
CA THR A 342 -10.33 19.70 -9.17
C THR A 342 -11.30 20.31 -8.16
N GLY A 343 -10.82 20.84 -7.03
CA GLY A 343 -11.64 21.51 -6.03
C GLY A 343 -12.37 22.74 -6.58
N PHE A 344 -11.68 23.59 -7.36
CA PHE A 344 -12.31 24.76 -8.00
C PHE A 344 -13.34 24.38 -9.07
N ILE A 345 -13.15 23.25 -9.78
CA ILE A 345 -14.17 22.72 -10.70
C ILE A 345 -15.40 22.28 -9.90
N PHE A 346 -15.22 21.58 -8.77
CA PHE A 346 -16.32 21.14 -7.93
C PHE A 346 -17.09 22.30 -7.27
N MET A 347 -16.48 23.46 -7.06
CA MET A 347 -17.19 24.66 -6.63
C MET A 347 -18.22 25.18 -7.66
N LYS A 348 -18.09 24.79 -8.93
CA LYS A 348 -19.02 25.14 -9.99
C LYS A 348 -20.13 24.11 -10.21
N ALA A 349 -20.16 23.06 -9.39
CA ALA A 349 -21.21 22.06 -9.46
C ALA A 349 -22.54 22.62 -8.98
N ASN A 350 -23.62 22.35 -9.73
CA ASN A 350 -24.97 22.70 -9.33
C ASN A 350 -25.56 21.58 -8.46
N GLN A 351 -26.38 21.96 -7.48
CA GLN A 351 -27.20 21.00 -6.75
C GLN A 351 -28.52 20.78 -7.48
N VAL A 352 -28.75 19.55 -7.93
CA VAL A 352 -30.00 19.13 -8.56
C VAL A 352 -30.53 17.93 -7.75
N GLU A 353 -31.72 18.07 -7.16
CA GLU A 353 -32.35 17.04 -6.32
C GLU A 353 -31.43 16.46 -5.23
N GLY A 354 -30.58 17.31 -4.63
CA GLY A 354 -29.64 16.91 -3.59
C GLY A 354 -28.33 16.27 -4.10
N ASN A 355 -28.18 16.04 -5.39
CA ASN A 355 -26.97 15.54 -6.01
C ASN A 355 -26.16 16.68 -6.62
N LEU A 356 -24.83 16.57 -6.58
CA LEU A 356 -23.94 17.48 -7.29
C LEU A 356 -23.89 17.08 -8.76
N VAL A 357 -24.24 18.01 -9.65
CA VAL A 357 -24.21 17.79 -11.10
C VAL A 357 -23.26 18.81 -11.72
N LEU A 358 -22.28 18.31 -12.45
CA LEU A 358 -21.38 19.11 -13.27
C LEU A 358 -21.85 19.10 -14.74
N SER A 359 -21.56 20.17 -15.48
CA SER A 359 -21.67 20.10 -16.94
C SER A 359 -20.70 19.05 -17.49
N PRO A 360 -20.98 18.44 -18.65
CA PRO A 360 -20.09 17.44 -19.25
C PRO A 360 -18.64 17.91 -19.38
N GLU A 361 -18.41 19.17 -19.76
CA GLU A 361 -17.07 19.74 -19.92
C GLU A 361 -16.35 19.84 -18.56
N LEU A 362 -17.04 20.22 -17.51
CA LEU A 362 -16.48 20.31 -16.15
C LEU A 362 -16.22 18.92 -15.58
N SER A 363 -17.08 17.94 -15.84
CA SER A 363 -16.86 16.54 -15.42
C SER A 363 -15.60 15.96 -16.05
N TRP A 364 -15.40 16.16 -17.36
CA TRP A 364 -14.17 15.72 -18.02
C TRP A 364 -12.93 16.49 -17.53
N SER A 365 -13.07 17.79 -17.29
CA SER A 365 -11.95 18.60 -16.74
C SER A 365 -11.55 18.14 -15.34
N ALA A 366 -12.52 17.81 -14.48
CA ALA A 366 -12.25 17.24 -13.15
C ALA A 366 -11.56 15.87 -13.25
N LEU A 367 -12.02 15.03 -14.18
CA LEU A 367 -11.44 13.72 -14.44
C LEU A 367 -9.98 13.85 -14.89
N ILE A 368 -9.68 14.71 -15.86
CA ILE A 368 -8.32 14.93 -16.35
C ILE A 368 -7.42 15.45 -15.22
N SER A 369 -7.91 16.40 -14.42
CA SER A 369 -7.14 16.94 -13.28
C SER A 369 -6.84 15.88 -12.22
N ALA A 370 -7.81 15.01 -11.91
CA ALA A 370 -7.61 13.90 -11.00
C ALA A 370 -6.60 12.87 -11.55
N HIS A 371 -6.59 12.62 -12.86
CA HIS A 371 -5.59 11.76 -13.49
C HIS A 371 -4.20 12.38 -13.45
N ILE A 372 -4.07 13.70 -13.67
CA ILE A 372 -2.80 14.42 -13.53
C ILE A 372 -2.26 14.29 -12.10
N PHE A 373 -3.14 14.45 -11.08
CA PHE A 373 -2.76 14.17 -9.69
C PHE A 373 -2.19 12.77 -9.54
N TYR A 374 -2.90 11.75 -10.05
CA TYR A 374 -2.50 10.35 -9.91
C TYR A 374 -1.18 10.04 -10.63
N ILE A 375 -0.95 10.65 -11.81
CA ILE A 375 0.32 10.57 -12.54
C ILE A 375 1.47 11.11 -11.68
N PHE A 376 1.31 12.31 -11.11
CA PHE A 376 2.32 12.89 -10.24
C PHE A 376 2.61 11.98 -9.03
N PHE A 377 1.58 11.45 -8.39
CA PHE A 377 1.76 10.53 -7.27
C PHE A 377 2.56 9.29 -7.68
N CYS A 378 2.13 8.59 -8.73
CA CYS A 378 2.75 7.33 -9.16
C CYS A 378 4.19 7.51 -9.66
N CYS A 379 4.51 8.64 -10.30
CA CYS A 379 5.88 8.93 -10.76
C CYS A 379 6.82 9.39 -9.63
N THR A 380 6.28 9.92 -8.53
CA THR A 380 7.09 10.63 -7.54
C THR A 380 6.92 10.06 -6.13
N TRP A 381 5.86 10.42 -5.42
CA TRP A 381 5.64 10.05 -4.02
C TRP A 381 5.52 8.55 -3.81
N GLY A 382 4.81 7.83 -4.69
CA GLY A 382 4.64 6.39 -4.60
C GLY A 382 5.96 5.63 -4.42
N PRO A 383 6.90 5.72 -5.36
CA PRO A 383 8.20 5.05 -5.22
C PRO A 383 9.16 5.77 -4.27
N ALA A 384 9.22 7.12 -4.26
CA ALA A 384 10.26 7.86 -3.57
C ALA A 384 10.16 7.78 -2.05
N VAL A 385 8.96 7.78 -1.46
CA VAL A 385 8.77 7.70 -0.01
C VAL A 385 9.44 6.47 0.58
N TRP A 386 9.18 5.30 0.02
CA TRP A 386 9.72 4.03 0.52
C TRP A 386 11.23 3.92 0.31
N VAL A 387 11.75 4.46 -0.79
CA VAL A 387 13.20 4.51 -1.06
C VAL A 387 13.88 5.41 -0.03
N VAL A 388 13.37 6.63 0.19
CA VAL A 388 13.91 7.54 1.21
C VAL A 388 13.88 6.92 2.60
N LEU A 389 12.75 6.29 3.00
CA LEU A 389 12.64 5.61 4.29
C LEU A 389 13.65 4.46 4.43
N GLY A 390 13.98 3.77 3.35
CA GLY A 390 15.02 2.74 3.35
C GLY A 390 16.44 3.29 3.46
N GLU A 391 16.68 4.51 2.98
CA GLU A 391 17.99 5.15 2.88
C GLU A 391 18.31 6.11 4.03
N ILE A 392 17.29 6.75 4.65
CA ILE A 392 17.48 7.81 5.64
C ILE A 392 18.01 7.30 6.98
N PHE A 393 17.70 6.08 7.36
CA PHE A 393 18.06 5.55 8.68
C PHE A 393 19.46 4.95 8.70
N PRO A 394 20.33 5.33 9.66
CA PRO A 394 21.59 4.67 9.93
C PRO A 394 21.40 3.15 10.18
N ASN A 395 22.40 2.35 9.82
CA ASN A 395 22.35 0.88 9.91
C ASN A 395 21.89 0.37 11.28
N LYS A 396 22.37 1.01 12.36
CA LYS A 396 22.09 0.63 13.76
C LYS A 396 20.60 0.70 14.13
N ILE A 397 19.86 1.66 13.56
CA ILE A 397 18.46 1.92 13.91
C ILE A 397 17.49 1.69 12.74
N ARG A 398 18.00 1.28 11.57
CA ARG A 398 17.21 1.20 10.33
C ARG A 398 15.95 0.38 10.46
N THR A 399 16.05 -0.84 10.99
CA THR A 399 14.90 -1.75 11.11
C THR A 399 13.82 -1.17 12.02
N THR A 400 14.23 -0.65 13.18
CA THR A 400 13.29 -0.08 14.16
C THR A 400 12.72 1.24 13.67
N GLY A 401 13.55 2.13 13.08
CA GLY A 401 13.13 3.40 12.52
C GLY A 401 12.15 3.24 11.35
N LEU A 402 12.42 2.29 10.44
CA LEU A 402 11.51 1.96 9.34
C LEU A 402 10.19 1.38 9.85
N GLY A 403 10.22 0.52 10.88
CA GLY A 403 9.02 -0.01 11.51
C GLY A 403 8.14 1.09 12.11
N ILE A 404 8.72 2.03 12.85
CA ILE A 404 8.00 3.18 13.44
C ILE A 404 7.41 4.07 12.33
N ALA A 405 8.19 4.39 11.29
CA ALA A 405 7.70 5.18 10.16
C ALA A 405 6.56 4.49 9.41
N THR A 406 6.64 3.16 9.24
CA THR A 406 5.56 2.36 8.64
C THR A 406 4.29 2.38 9.50
N CYS A 407 4.41 2.30 10.84
CA CYS A 407 3.26 2.48 11.72
C CYS A 407 2.63 3.86 11.57
N ALA A 408 3.44 4.92 11.48
CA ALA A 408 2.94 6.28 11.25
C ALA A 408 2.21 6.40 9.90
N ASN A 409 2.70 5.71 8.86
CA ASN A 409 2.03 5.61 7.56
C ASN A 409 0.63 4.99 7.70
N TRP A 410 0.50 3.87 8.38
CA TRP A 410 -0.80 3.21 8.58
C TRP A 410 -1.75 4.06 9.42
N ILE A 411 -1.26 4.71 10.49
CA ILE A 411 -2.06 5.62 11.31
C ILE A 411 -2.57 6.79 10.46
N GLY A 412 -1.71 7.42 9.65
CA GLY A 412 -2.11 8.48 8.72
C GLY A 412 -3.19 8.01 7.74
N ASN A 413 -3.04 6.79 7.20
CA ASN A 413 -4.02 6.20 6.29
C ASN A 413 -5.38 5.96 6.97
N VAL A 414 -5.39 5.42 8.20
CA VAL A 414 -6.63 5.25 9.00
C VAL A 414 -7.33 6.59 9.17
N ILE A 415 -6.60 7.63 9.61
CA ILE A 415 -7.16 8.96 9.85
C ILE A 415 -7.79 9.51 8.57
N VAL A 416 -7.05 9.53 7.47
CA VAL A 416 -7.52 10.07 6.18
C VAL A 416 -8.74 9.31 5.69
N THR A 417 -8.70 7.98 5.71
CA THR A 417 -9.78 7.13 5.19
C THR A 417 -11.04 7.22 6.03
N TRP A 418 -10.91 7.24 7.36
CA TRP A 418 -12.06 7.33 8.28
C TRP A 418 -12.71 8.71 8.24
N THR A 419 -11.91 9.76 8.19
CA THR A 419 -12.44 11.14 8.22
C THR A 419 -13.01 11.61 6.89
N PHE A 420 -12.68 10.96 5.78
CA PHE A 420 -13.09 11.43 4.46
C PHE A 420 -14.61 11.47 4.25
N PRO A 421 -15.42 10.41 4.53
CA PRO A 421 -16.88 10.49 4.36
C PRO A 421 -17.55 11.56 5.24
N PRO A 422 -17.21 11.72 6.54
CA PRO A 422 -17.64 12.88 7.32
C PRO A 422 -17.27 14.23 6.71
N MET A 423 -16.02 14.37 6.20
CA MET A 423 -15.60 15.61 5.53
C MET A 423 -16.47 15.92 4.31
N LEU A 424 -16.79 14.91 3.50
CA LEU A 424 -17.69 15.09 2.36
C LEU A 424 -19.09 15.53 2.82
N GLN A 425 -19.60 14.96 3.88
CA GLN A 425 -20.95 15.27 4.39
C GLN A 425 -21.02 16.69 4.96
N PHE A 426 -20.03 17.11 5.76
CA PHE A 426 -20.09 18.39 6.50
C PHE A 426 -19.47 19.56 5.73
N LEU A 427 -18.42 19.35 4.99
CA LEU A 427 -17.70 20.40 4.23
C LEU A 427 -18.12 20.43 2.75
N GLY A 428 -18.55 19.30 2.22
CA GLY A 428 -18.78 19.10 0.79
C GLY A 428 -17.52 18.72 0.02
N LEU A 429 -17.71 18.41 -1.27
CA LEU A 429 -16.68 17.86 -2.14
C LEU A 429 -15.54 18.86 -2.40
N ALA A 430 -15.88 20.10 -2.78
CA ALA A 430 -14.90 21.11 -3.17
C ALA A 430 -13.93 21.51 -2.00
N PRO A 431 -14.40 21.89 -0.80
CA PRO A 431 -13.50 22.20 0.30
C PRO A 431 -12.63 21.03 0.73
N THR A 432 -13.15 19.80 0.63
CA THR A 432 -12.38 18.58 0.94
C THR A 432 -11.19 18.42 0.00
N TYR A 433 -11.37 18.59 -1.30
CA TYR A 433 -10.27 18.53 -2.26
C TYR A 433 -9.27 19.68 -2.09
N LEU A 434 -9.76 20.89 -1.81
CA LEU A 434 -8.90 22.05 -1.53
C LEU A 434 -8.04 21.79 -0.28
N PHE A 435 -8.61 21.19 0.77
CA PHE A 435 -7.88 20.80 1.97
C PHE A 435 -6.71 19.86 1.66
N TYR A 436 -6.94 18.78 0.89
CA TYR A 436 -5.86 17.87 0.50
C TYR A 436 -4.83 18.54 -0.42
N GLY A 437 -5.26 19.49 -1.25
CA GLY A 437 -4.35 20.34 -2.02
C GLY A 437 -3.42 21.18 -1.12
N VAL A 438 -3.96 21.76 -0.03
CA VAL A 438 -3.15 22.44 1.00
C VAL A 438 -2.17 21.48 1.67
N CYS A 439 -2.60 20.27 2.01
CA CYS A 439 -1.71 19.24 2.56
C CYS A 439 -0.55 18.88 1.60
N CYS A 440 -0.82 18.78 0.30
CA CYS A 440 0.23 18.56 -0.71
C CYS A 440 1.23 19.71 -0.75
N ILE A 441 0.78 20.97 -0.70
CA ILE A 441 1.69 22.12 -0.64
C ILE A 441 2.43 22.16 0.70
N GLY A 442 1.77 21.80 1.80
CA GLY A 442 2.42 21.63 3.11
C GLY A 442 3.53 20.58 3.07
N SER A 443 3.29 19.47 2.36
CA SER A 443 4.29 18.43 2.16
C SER A 443 5.53 18.92 1.39
N TYR A 444 5.36 19.84 0.44
CA TYR A 444 6.49 20.50 -0.23
C TYR A 444 7.40 21.21 0.75
N PHE A 445 6.84 22.03 1.64
CA PHE A 445 7.64 22.74 2.65
C PHE A 445 8.31 21.77 3.63
N MET A 446 7.60 20.73 4.07
CA MET A 446 8.16 19.68 4.92
C MET A 446 9.36 19.00 4.25
N VAL A 447 9.21 18.54 3.00
CA VAL A 447 10.30 17.92 2.25
C VAL A 447 11.47 18.90 2.03
N LYS A 448 11.17 20.16 1.68
CA LYS A 448 12.18 21.18 1.44
C LYS A 448 13.05 21.46 2.65
N HIS A 449 12.49 21.46 3.85
CA HIS A 449 13.23 21.85 5.06
C HIS A 449 13.80 20.65 5.83
N PHE A 450 13.13 19.50 5.81
CA PHE A 450 13.48 18.41 6.71
C PHE A 450 14.04 17.18 5.98
N ILE A 451 13.75 16.96 4.69
CA ILE A 451 14.21 15.76 3.99
C ILE A 451 15.47 16.06 3.18
N PRO A 452 16.62 15.45 3.51
CA PRO A 452 17.84 15.58 2.73
C PRO A 452 17.74 14.80 1.41
N GLU A 453 18.62 15.11 0.44
CA GLU A 453 18.81 14.26 -0.72
C GLU A 453 19.58 13.00 -0.31
N THR A 454 19.00 11.84 -0.54
CA THR A 454 19.59 10.54 -0.19
C THR A 454 20.26 9.85 -1.38
N GLY A 455 19.96 10.30 -2.59
CA GLY A 455 20.49 9.71 -3.82
C GLY A 455 22.01 9.86 -3.94
N ASN A 456 22.68 8.81 -4.42
CA ASN A 456 24.13 8.75 -4.66
C ASN A 456 25.01 8.99 -3.42
N LYS A 457 24.47 8.84 -2.21
CA LYS A 457 25.23 8.90 -0.96
C LYS A 457 25.39 7.51 -0.36
N ALA A 458 26.58 7.22 0.16
CA ALA A 458 26.79 6.00 0.93
C ALA A 458 25.95 6.06 2.22
N LEU A 459 25.39 4.92 2.64
CA LEU A 459 24.56 4.84 3.85
C LEU A 459 25.32 5.26 5.12
N GLU A 460 26.63 5.09 5.09
CA GLU A 460 27.57 5.50 6.13
C GLU A 460 27.71 7.03 6.21
N GLU A 461 27.66 7.74 5.08
CA GLU A 461 27.72 9.20 5.02
C GLU A 461 26.46 9.87 5.57
N MET A 462 25.32 9.17 5.48
CA MET A 462 24.05 9.65 6.03
C MET A 462 24.08 9.70 7.57
N SER A 463 24.82 8.78 8.23
CA SER A 463 24.93 8.79 9.69
C SER A 463 25.68 10.01 10.22
N TYR A 464 26.71 10.49 9.52
CA TYR A 464 27.48 11.69 9.90
C TYR A 464 26.70 13.00 9.77
N SER A 465 25.71 13.07 8.86
CA SER A 465 24.95 14.30 8.65
C SER A 465 23.92 14.59 9.76
N PHE A 466 23.61 13.60 10.61
CA PHE A 466 22.63 13.71 11.69
C PHE A 466 23.25 13.76 13.11
N GLU A 467 24.57 13.53 13.23
CA GLU A 467 25.30 13.59 14.50
C GLU A 467 25.88 14.98 14.82
N LYS A 468 25.84 15.91 13.86
CA LYS A 468 26.23 17.32 14.16
C LYS A 468 25.05 18.05 14.77
N PRO A 469 25.27 18.76 15.92
CA PRO A 469 24.24 19.52 16.64
C PRO A 469 23.68 20.68 15.81
#